data_7bb2a75538637873e534de25151fb576
#
_entry.id   7bb2a75538637873e534de25151fb576
#
_cell.length_a   1.000
_cell.length_b   1.000
_cell.length_c   1.000
_cell.angle_alpha   90.00
_cell.angle_beta   90.00
_cell.angle_gamma   90.00
#
_symmetry.space_group_name_H-M   'P 1'
#
loop_
_entity.id
_entity.type
_entity.pdbx_description
1 polymer ?
#
loop_
_entity_poly.entity_id
_entity_poly.type
_entity_poly.pdbx_seq_one_letter_code
_entity_poly.pdbx_strand_id
1 'polypeptide(L)'
;MTNIFSLEGKTAIVIGGTSGIGRTLSLGLADAGADVIASSRRQAQVDETAAEIERHSRQTLRLCSDVCNRASLEALLAAAVQRFAKIDILINCAGIIKRTTTLTMPEEEWDDVLDTNLTGTLRSCQIFGKHMLERGYGRIVNIASLNSFVALKDVAAYAASKSGVVSLARSLAVEWAKRGVTVNAIAPGVFRTALNADLLDNTPRGQELLMRTPVGRFGKTEEIVGAAVYLCSDAASFVTGHTLVVDGGFLASGVNQ
;
A
#
# COMPACT_ATOMS: atom_id res chain seq x y z
N MET A 1 9.58 29.37 1.12
CA MET A 1 9.10 28.39 0.11
C MET A 1 8.27 27.36 0.86
N THR A 2 7.05 27.10 0.41
CA THR A 2 6.20 26.04 0.96
C THR A 2 6.87 24.69 0.71
N ASN A 3 6.96 23.83 1.72
CA ASN A 3 7.50 22.48 1.56
C ASN A 3 6.50 21.66 0.72
N ILE A 4 6.81 21.43 -0.55
CA ILE A 4 5.94 20.70 -1.49
C ILE A 4 5.75 19.21 -1.12
N PHE A 5 6.55 18.67 -0.18
CA PHE A 5 6.42 17.32 0.35
C PHE A 5 5.60 17.26 1.64
N SER A 6 5.20 18.42 2.19
CA SER A 6 4.39 18.45 3.41
C SER A 6 3.00 17.87 3.19
N LEU A 7 2.53 17.09 4.16
CA LEU A 7 1.16 16.57 4.22
C LEU A 7 0.33 17.27 5.30
N GLU A 8 0.79 18.42 5.79
CA GLU A 8 0.06 19.24 6.76
C GLU A 8 -1.35 19.55 6.26
N GLY A 9 -2.34 19.36 7.15
CA GLY A 9 -3.75 19.58 6.84
C GLY A 9 -4.37 18.55 5.90
N LYS A 10 -3.67 17.46 5.54
CA LYS A 10 -4.21 16.32 4.80
C LYS A 10 -4.72 15.25 5.76
N THR A 11 -5.76 14.54 5.33
CA THR A 11 -6.28 13.36 6.03
C THR A 11 -6.03 12.13 5.18
N ALA A 12 -5.33 11.15 5.74
CA ALA A 12 -4.95 9.91 5.09
C ALA A 12 -5.65 8.70 5.70
N ILE A 13 -6.10 7.77 4.84
CA ILE A 13 -6.51 6.43 5.25
C ILE A 13 -5.52 5.42 4.71
N VAL A 14 -5.04 4.53 5.57
CA VAL A 14 -4.17 3.40 5.21
C VAL A 14 -4.90 2.09 5.50
N ILE A 15 -5.40 1.44 4.46
CA ILE A 15 -6.04 0.13 4.54
C ILE A 15 -4.95 -0.94 4.64
N GLY A 16 -4.98 -1.75 5.70
CA GLY A 16 -3.87 -2.63 6.08
C GLY A 16 -2.73 -1.89 6.77
N GLY A 17 -3.04 -0.74 7.38
CA GLY A 17 -2.09 0.22 7.95
C GLY A 17 -1.52 -0.12 9.33
N THR A 18 -1.73 -1.34 9.87
CA THR A 18 -1.42 -1.66 11.27
C THR A 18 -0.31 -2.70 11.46
N SER A 19 0.33 -3.14 10.39
CA SER A 19 1.47 -4.08 10.47
C SER A 19 2.41 -3.93 9.27
N GLY A 20 3.67 -4.36 9.44
CA GLY A 20 4.68 -4.37 8.37
C GLY A 20 4.78 -3.04 7.62
N ILE A 21 4.83 -3.09 6.29
CA ILE A 21 4.93 -1.92 5.42
C ILE A 21 3.76 -0.94 5.69
N GLY A 22 2.54 -1.43 5.85
CA GLY A 22 1.38 -0.57 6.08
C GLY A 22 1.48 0.27 7.36
N ARG A 23 1.94 -0.33 8.47
CA ARG A 23 2.17 0.41 9.72
C ARG A 23 3.27 1.46 9.55
N THR A 24 4.38 1.10 8.91
CA THR A 24 5.46 2.05 8.64
C THR A 24 4.98 3.21 7.76
N LEU A 25 4.13 2.95 6.75
CA LEU A 25 3.52 3.99 5.93
C LEU A 25 2.59 4.89 6.76
N SER A 26 1.77 4.31 7.65
CA SER A 26 0.89 5.10 8.53
C SER A 26 1.66 6.08 9.40
N LEU A 27 2.75 5.62 10.02
CA LEU A 27 3.60 6.46 10.87
C LEU A 27 4.38 7.49 10.04
N GLY A 28 4.89 7.09 8.88
CA GLY A 28 5.63 8.01 8.00
C GLY A 28 4.76 9.14 7.41
N LEU A 29 3.48 8.86 7.12
CA LEU A 29 2.54 9.92 6.72
C LEU A 29 2.21 10.86 7.89
N ALA A 30 2.12 10.33 9.11
CA ALA A 30 1.94 11.14 10.32
C ALA A 30 3.15 12.05 10.57
N ASP A 31 4.37 11.53 10.43
CA ASP A 31 5.61 12.33 10.50
C ASP A 31 5.65 13.45 9.43
N ALA A 32 5.12 13.17 8.23
CA ALA A 32 5.03 14.16 7.15
C ALA A 32 3.92 15.20 7.36
N GLY A 33 3.11 15.08 8.43
CA GLY A 33 2.13 16.07 8.82
C GLY A 33 0.67 15.70 8.60
N ALA A 34 0.34 14.51 8.08
CA ALA A 34 -1.04 14.10 7.89
C ALA A 34 -1.71 13.64 9.18
N ASP A 35 -3.02 13.89 9.31
CA ASP A 35 -3.87 13.09 10.19
C ASP A 35 -4.10 11.73 9.53
N VAL A 36 -3.87 10.62 10.27
CA VAL A 36 -3.82 9.29 9.67
C VAL A 36 -4.76 8.31 10.35
N ILE A 37 -5.58 7.64 9.56
CA ILE A 37 -6.45 6.54 10.00
C ILE A 37 -5.84 5.24 9.50
N ALA A 38 -5.18 4.50 10.39
CA ALA A 38 -4.64 3.17 10.11
C ALA A 38 -5.70 2.11 10.43
N SER A 39 -6.20 1.42 9.41
CA SER A 39 -7.26 0.43 9.60
C SER A 39 -6.85 -0.97 9.14
N SER A 40 -7.32 -1.97 9.86
CA SER A 40 -7.20 -3.39 9.56
C SER A 40 -8.30 -4.17 10.30
N ARG A 41 -8.30 -5.50 10.18
CA ARG A 41 -9.31 -6.35 10.82
C ARG A 41 -9.14 -6.54 12.33
N ARG A 42 -7.96 -6.26 12.88
CA ARG A 42 -7.61 -6.56 14.29
C ARG A 42 -7.62 -5.30 15.14
N GLN A 43 -8.59 -5.19 16.04
CA GLN A 43 -8.78 -3.99 16.90
C GLN A 43 -7.53 -3.66 17.71
N ALA A 44 -6.89 -4.65 18.34
CA ALA A 44 -5.69 -4.41 19.16
C ALA A 44 -4.55 -3.74 18.37
N GLN A 45 -4.36 -4.13 17.09
CA GLN A 45 -3.35 -3.51 16.23
C GLN A 45 -3.76 -2.11 15.76
N VAL A 46 -5.07 -1.88 15.55
CA VAL A 46 -5.61 -0.55 15.25
C VAL A 46 -5.35 0.38 16.43
N ASP A 47 -5.64 -0.07 17.66
CA ASP A 47 -5.46 0.73 18.87
C ASP A 47 -3.98 1.04 19.13
N GLU A 48 -3.09 0.06 18.96
CA GLU A 48 -1.64 0.24 19.09
C GLU A 48 -1.11 1.27 18.10
N THR A 49 -1.44 1.11 16.81
CA THR A 49 -0.97 2.02 15.75
C THR A 49 -1.57 3.42 15.92
N ALA A 50 -2.82 3.52 16.33
CA ALA A 50 -3.45 4.80 16.63
C ALA A 50 -2.73 5.53 17.77
N ALA A 51 -2.38 4.83 18.86
CA ALA A 51 -1.63 5.43 19.95
C ALA A 51 -0.24 5.91 19.51
N GLU A 52 0.38 5.28 18.53
CA GLU A 52 1.64 5.76 17.96
C GLU A 52 1.45 7.01 17.11
N ILE A 53 0.42 7.05 16.24
CA ILE A 53 0.07 8.23 15.44
C ILE A 53 -0.18 9.44 16.36
N GLU A 54 -0.86 9.24 17.48
CA GLU A 54 -1.11 10.31 18.46
C GLU A 54 0.19 10.85 19.09
N ARG A 55 1.23 10.02 19.28
CA ARG A 55 2.55 10.49 19.75
C ARG A 55 3.25 11.41 18.74
N HIS A 56 2.92 11.32 17.45
CA HIS A 56 3.35 12.27 16.42
C HIS A 56 2.50 13.55 16.40
N SER A 57 1.64 13.77 17.43
CA SER A 57 0.72 14.93 17.52
C SER A 57 -0.24 15.02 16.34
N ARG A 58 -0.65 13.87 15.79
CA ARG A 58 -1.64 13.76 14.70
C ARG A 58 -2.92 13.12 15.20
N GLN A 59 -4.03 13.49 14.55
CA GLN A 59 -5.32 12.92 14.87
C GLN A 59 -5.49 11.59 14.13
N THR A 60 -6.29 10.70 14.73
CA THR A 60 -6.60 9.38 14.17
C THR A 60 -8.02 8.94 14.54
N LEU A 61 -8.41 7.78 14.04
CA LEU A 61 -9.67 7.10 14.38
C LEU A 61 -9.38 5.61 14.59
N ARG A 62 -9.93 5.03 15.67
CA ARG A 62 -9.77 3.62 16.01
C ARG A 62 -10.92 2.79 15.47
N LEU A 63 -10.90 2.47 14.18
CA LEU A 63 -11.95 1.70 13.53
C LEU A 63 -11.36 0.61 12.64
N CYS A 64 -11.81 -0.63 12.88
CA CYS A 64 -11.47 -1.78 12.04
C CYS A 64 -12.14 -1.69 10.67
N SER A 65 -11.49 -2.28 9.66
CA SER A 65 -12.11 -2.53 8.36
C SER A 65 -11.62 -3.84 7.74
N ASP A 66 -12.45 -4.41 6.88
CA ASP A 66 -12.12 -5.57 6.06
C ASP A 66 -12.32 -5.23 4.59
N VAL A 67 -11.27 -5.36 3.78
CA VAL A 67 -11.30 -5.09 2.33
C VAL A 67 -12.20 -6.06 1.56
N CYS A 68 -12.45 -7.24 2.12
CA CYS A 68 -13.36 -8.23 1.55
C CYS A 68 -14.84 -7.88 1.83
N ASN A 69 -15.11 -6.88 2.68
CA ASN A 69 -16.46 -6.44 3.05
C ASN A 69 -16.69 -4.98 2.69
N ARG A 70 -17.50 -4.75 1.64
CA ARG A 70 -17.83 -3.40 1.16
C ARG A 70 -18.45 -2.52 2.25
N ALA A 71 -19.41 -3.03 3.00
CA ALA A 71 -20.11 -2.27 4.05
C ALA A 71 -19.14 -1.83 5.15
N SER A 72 -18.13 -2.64 5.47
CA SER A 72 -17.07 -2.28 6.42
C SER A 72 -16.24 -1.08 5.94
N LEU A 73 -15.89 -1.02 4.65
CA LEU A 73 -15.17 0.11 4.07
C LEU A 73 -16.04 1.38 3.98
N GLU A 74 -17.34 1.23 3.66
CA GLU A 74 -18.31 2.34 3.64
C GLU A 74 -18.49 2.93 5.04
N ALA A 75 -18.60 2.08 6.07
CA ALA A 75 -18.65 2.53 7.46
C ALA A 75 -17.38 3.26 7.89
N LEU A 76 -16.20 2.79 7.48
CA LEU A 76 -14.95 3.47 7.73
C LEU A 76 -14.92 4.85 7.07
N LEU A 77 -15.33 4.98 5.80
CA LEU A 77 -15.42 6.28 5.12
C LEU A 77 -16.39 7.21 5.84
N ALA A 78 -17.59 6.73 6.19
CA ALA A 78 -18.60 7.56 6.87
C ALA A 78 -18.08 8.12 8.21
N ALA A 79 -17.47 7.29 9.05
CA ALA A 79 -16.89 7.69 10.31
C ALA A 79 -15.71 8.67 10.12
N ALA A 80 -14.86 8.42 9.12
CA ALA A 80 -13.73 9.29 8.79
C ALA A 80 -14.18 10.67 8.31
N VAL A 81 -15.20 10.73 7.44
CA VAL A 81 -15.78 12.01 6.97
C VAL A 81 -16.49 12.74 8.10
N GLN A 82 -17.19 12.05 8.97
CA GLN A 82 -17.80 12.65 10.15
C GLN A 82 -16.77 13.32 11.07
N ARG A 83 -15.59 12.71 11.23
CA ARG A 83 -14.52 13.19 12.14
C ARG A 83 -13.65 14.27 11.53
N PHE A 84 -13.29 14.14 10.23
CA PHE A 84 -12.25 14.95 9.57
C PHE A 84 -12.81 15.82 8.43
N ALA A 85 -14.09 15.69 8.10
CA ALA A 85 -14.78 16.37 7.00
C ALA A 85 -14.27 15.98 5.58
N LYS A 86 -13.05 15.42 5.47
CA LYS A 86 -12.42 15.10 4.18
C LYS A 86 -11.47 13.92 4.29
N ILE A 87 -11.29 13.24 3.18
CA ILE A 87 -10.21 12.27 2.98
C ILE A 87 -9.44 12.69 1.72
N ASP A 88 -8.17 12.99 1.87
CA ASP A 88 -7.30 13.48 0.82
C ASP A 88 -6.41 12.39 0.24
N ILE A 89 -6.02 11.40 1.07
CA ILE A 89 -5.05 10.36 0.75
C ILE A 89 -5.64 8.99 1.07
N LEU A 90 -5.49 8.04 0.14
CA LEU A 90 -5.78 6.63 0.34
C LEU A 90 -4.55 5.80 0.01
N ILE A 91 -4.08 4.98 0.97
CA ILE A 91 -3.10 3.93 0.70
C ILE A 91 -3.74 2.56 0.85
N ASN A 92 -3.74 1.77 -0.22
CA ASN A 92 -4.17 0.38 -0.22
C ASN A 92 -2.96 -0.52 -0.01
N CYS A 93 -2.76 -0.98 1.23
CA CYS A 93 -1.65 -1.85 1.63
C CYS A 93 -2.11 -3.22 2.12
N ALA A 94 -3.42 -3.45 2.27
CA ALA A 94 -3.94 -4.75 2.63
C ALA A 94 -3.59 -5.79 1.57
N GLY A 95 -3.15 -6.96 2.02
CA GLY A 95 -2.83 -8.06 1.12
C GLY A 95 -2.39 -9.30 1.87
N ILE A 96 -2.57 -10.44 1.23
CA ILE A 96 -2.12 -11.75 1.67
C ILE A 96 -1.29 -12.42 0.58
N ILE A 97 -0.42 -13.31 1.00
CA ILE A 97 0.35 -14.19 0.12
C ILE A 97 0.19 -15.62 0.61
N LYS A 98 -0.14 -16.52 -0.31
CA LYS A 98 -0.12 -17.97 -0.09
C LYS A 98 0.93 -18.59 -0.99
N ARG A 99 1.59 -19.62 -0.50
CA ARG A 99 2.69 -20.30 -1.21
C ARG A 99 2.29 -21.72 -1.51
N THR A 100 1.81 -21.92 -2.71
CA THR A 100 1.34 -23.21 -3.19
C THR A 100 1.75 -23.36 -4.65
N THR A 101 2.26 -24.54 -5.04
CA THR A 101 2.58 -24.79 -6.43
C THR A 101 1.32 -24.67 -7.27
N THR A 102 1.42 -24.06 -8.45
CA THR A 102 0.24 -23.80 -9.29
C THR A 102 -0.54 -25.05 -9.65
N LEU A 103 0.17 -26.18 -9.82
CA LEU A 103 -0.47 -27.46 -10.16
C LEU A 103 -1.42 -27.99 -9.08
N THR A 104 -1.14 -27.70 -7.81
CA THR A 104 -1.90 -28.22 -6.67
C THR A 104 -2.63 -27.13 -5.89
N MET A 105 -2.61 -25.90 -6.38
CA MET A 105 -3.27 -24.77 -5.72
C MET A 105 -4.79 -24.95 -5.76
N PRO A 106 -5.49 -24.99 -4.59
CA PRO A 106 -6.94 -24.97 -4.56
C PRO A 106 -7.49 -23.65 -5.14
N GLU A 107 -8.64 -23.71 -5.82
CA GLU A 107 -9.30 -22.51 -6.36
C GLU A 107 -9.65 -21.52 -5.26
N GLU A 108 -10.01 -21.99 -4.07
CA GLU A 108 -10.30 -21.15 -2.91
C GLU A 108 -9.10 -20.33 -2.45
N GLU A 109 -7.88 -20.88 -2.56
CA GLU A 109 -6.66 -20.12 -2.26
C GLU A 109 -6.42 -19.00 -3.28
N TRP A 110 -6.66 -19.30 -4.54
CA TRP A 110 -6.60 -18.34 -5.62
C TRP A 110 -7.61 -17.20 -5.37
N ASP A 111 -8.87 -17.55 -5.13
CA ASP A 111 -9.95 -16.60 -4.91
C ASP A 111 -9.71 -15.72 -3.68
N ASP A 112 -9.27 -16.29 -2.56
CA ASP A 112 -8.92 -15.55 -1.34
C ASP A 112 -7.85 -14.47 -1.61
N VAL A 113 -6.81 -14.84 -2.38
CA VAL A 113 -5.71 -13.92 -2.70
C VAL A 113 -6.20 -12.82 -3.64
N LEU A 114 -6.97 -13.15 -4.67
CA LEU A 114 -7.52 -12.17 -5.60
C LEU A 114 -8.56 -11.27 -4.92
N ASP A 115 -9.44 -11.83 -4.10
CA ASP A 115 -10.47 -11.05 -3.42
C ASP A 115 -9.83 -10.04 -2.46
N THR A 116 -8.85 -10.46 -1.66
CA THR A 116 -8.16 -9.55 -0.74
C THR A 116 -7.31 -8.51 -1.48
N ASN A 117 -6.42 -8.95 -2.38
CA ASN A 117 -5.37 -8.09 -2.92
C ASN A 117 -5.85 -7.19 -4.07
N LEU A 118 -6.71 -7.71 -4.95
CA LEU A 118 -7.14 -7.01 -6.16
C LEU A 118 -8.56 -6.47 -6.02
N THR A 119 -9.53 -7.32 -5.74
CA THR A 119 -10.94 -6.91 -5.61
C THR A 119 -11.13 -5.99 -4.40
N GLY A 120 -10.43 -6.25 -3.29
CA GLY A 120 -10.43 -5.38 -2.10
C GLY A 120 -9.83 -4.01 -2.39
N THR A 121 -8.73 -3.96 -3.17
CA THR A 121 -8.17 -2.70 -3.65
C THR A 121 -9.16 -1.95 -4.55
N LEU A 122 -9.84 -2.63 -5.48
CA LEU A 122 -10.88 -2.03 -6.30
C LEU A 122 -12.03 -1.46 -5.46
N ARG A 123 -12.56 -2.26 -4.50
CA ARG A 123 -13.64 -1.80 -3.59
C ARG A 123 -13.24 -0.53 -2.85
N SER A 124 -12.04 -0.52 -2.28
CA SER A 124 -11.48 0.62 -1.58
C SER A 124 -11.36 1.84 -2.51
N CYS A 125 -10.76 1.68 -3.70
CA CYS A 125 -10.66 2.76 -4.69
C CYS A 125 -12.04 3.31 -5.08
N GLN A 126 -13.05 2.46 -5.29
CA GLN A 126 -14.41 2.90 -5.63
C GLN A 126 -15.05 3.74 -4.53
N ILE A 127 -14.94 3.29 -3.27
CA ILE A 127 -15.61 3.93 -2.12
C ILE A 127 -14.94 5.28 -1.81
N PHE A 128 -13.64 5.28 -1.58
CA PHE A 128 -12.89 6.49 -1.22
C PHE A 128 -12.68 7.40 -2.44
N GLY A 129 -12.48 6.82 -3.62
CA GLY A 129 -12.34 7.56 -4.87
C GLY A 129 -13.59 8.34 -5.22
N LYS A 130 -14.80 7.80 -5.00
CA LYS A 130 -16.05 8.54 -5.19
C LYS A 130 -16.05 9.84 -4.39
N HIS A 131 -15.74 9.76 -3.07
CA HIS A 131 -15.63 10.93 -2.20
C HIS A 131 -14.57 11.94 -2.68
N MET A 132 -13.40 11.46 -3.11
CA MET A 132 -12.33 12.31 -3.64
C MET A 132 -12.74 13.01 -4.96
N LEU A 133 -13.41 12.28 -5.86
CA LEU A 133 -13.91 12.81 -7.14
C LEU A 133 -14.98 13.87 -6.96
N GLU A 134 -15.89 13.72 -5.98
CA GLU A 134 -16.91 14.72 -5.64
C GLU A 134 -16.26 16.01 -5.12
N ARG A 135 -15.11 15.92 -4.46
CA ARG A 135 -14.35 17.05 -3.92
C ARG A 135 -13.33 17.66 -4.89
N GLY A 136 -13.05 16.99 -6.01
CA GLY A 136 -12.06 17.44 -6.99
C GLY A 136 -10.60 17.32 -6.51
N TYR A 137 -10.31 16.50 -5.49
CA TYR A 137 -8.96 16.26 -4.97
C TYR A 137 -8.82 14.87 -4.38
N GLY A 138 -7.73 14.18 -4.71
CA GLY A 138 -7.37 12.91 -4.10
C GLY A 138 -5.99 12.42 -4.53
N ARG A 139 -5.35 11.66 -3.65
CA ARG A 139 -4.09 10.96 -3.88
C ARG A 139 -4.28 9.50 -3.48
N ILE A 140 -4.25 8.59 -4.44
CA ILE A 140 -4.40 7.15 -4.20
C ILE A 140 -3.10 6.45 -4.53
N VAL A 141 -2.59 5.67 -3.58
CA VAL A 141 -1.37 4.86 -3.73
C VAL A 141 -1.71 3.40 -3.42
N ASN A 142 -1.55 2.54 -4.41
CA ASN A 142 -1.76 1.10 -4.27
C ASN A 142 -0.44 0.37 -4.07
N ILE A 143 -0.33 -0.48 -3.06
CA ILE A 143 0.90 -1.26 -2.84
C ILE A 143 0.87 -2.51 -3.72
N ALA A 144 1.68 -2.45 -4.77
CA ALA A 144 1.96 -3.53 -5.71
C ALA A 144 3.07 -4.46 -5.17
N SER A 145 3.96 -4.97 -6.01
CA SER A 145 5.08 -5.83 -5.64
C SER A 145 6.08 -5.93 -6.78
N LEU A 146 7.31 -6.40 -6.51
CA LEU A 146 8.20 -6.99 -7.54
C LEU A 146 7.48 -7.99 -8.44
N ASN A 147 6.58 -8.80 -7.83
CA ASN A 147 5.81 -9.82 -8.54
C ASN A 147 4.84 -9.25 -9.58
N SER A 148 4.68 -7.94 -9.66
CA SER A 148 3.99 -7.28 -10.77
C SER A 148 4.81 -7.26 -12.06
N PHE A 149 6.12 -7.52 -11.99
CA PHE A 149 7.07 -7.42 -13.11
C PHE A 149 7.86 -8.71 -13.35
N VAL A 150 8.15 -9.46 -12.28
CA VAL A 150 8.89 -10.72 -12.34
C VAL A 150 8.16 -11.83 -11.59
N ALA A 151 8.36 -13.06 -12.00
CA ALA A 151 7.79 -14.23 -11.33
C ALA A 151 8.70 -14.71 -10.19
N LEU A 152 8.11 -14.98 -9.04
CA LEU A 152 8.74 -15.78 -8.00
C LEU A 152 8.00 -17.12 -7.88
N LYS A 153 8.73 -18.18 -7.54
CA LYS A 153 8.20 -19.55 -7.46
C LYS A 153 7.12 -19.65 -6.37
N ASP A 154 6.07 -20.44 -6.64
CA ASP A 154 5.00 -20.84 -5.72
C ASP A 154 4.07 -19.70 -5.23
N VAL A 155 3.98 -18.58 -5.96
CA VAL A 155 3.14 -17.43 -5.59
C VAL A 155 2.32 -16.88 -6.77
N ALA A 156 1.81 -17.76 -7.64
CA ALA A 156 1.13 -17.36 -8.87
C ALA A 156 -0.08 -16.45 -8.63
N ALA A 157 -0.97 -16.80 -7.70
CA ALA A 157 -2.14 -15.97 -7.35
C ALA A 157 -1.73 -14.57 -6.85
N TYR A 158 -0.70 -14.51 -6.00
CA TYR A 158 -0.16 -13.24 -5.53
C TYR A 158 0.40 -12.39 -6.68
N ALA A 159 1.20 -13.00 -7.56
CA ALA A 159 1.78 -12.31 -8.73
C ALA A 159 0.69 -11.77 -9.65
N ALA A 160 -0.32 -12.58 -9.98
CA ALA A 160 -1.48 -12.17 -10.76
C ALA A 160 -2.22 -11.00 -10.11
N SER A 161 -2.50 -11.08 -8.79
CA SER A 161 -3.17 -10.02 -8.05
C SER A 161 -2.39 -8.70 -8.08
N LYS A 162 -1.06 -8.75 -7.88
CA LYS A 162 -0.21 -7.55 -7.84
C LYS A 162 0.03 -6.94 -9.22
N SER A 163 0.07 -7.76 -10.28
CA SER A 163 0.04 -7.29 -11.68
C SER A 163 -1.29 -6.60 -12.00
N GLY A 164 -2.42 -7.17 -11.53
CA GLY A 164 -3.75 -6.57 -11.64
C GLY A 164 -3.84 -5.22 -10.94
N VAL A 165 -3.24 -5.05 -9.74
CA VAL A 165 -3.19 -3.79 -9.00
C VAL A 165 -2.47 -2.69 -9.81
N VAL A 166 -1.36 -3.02 -10.47
CA VAL A 166 -0.64 -2.07 -11.36
C VAL A 166 -1.52 -1.66 -12.54
N SER A 167 -2.20 -2.62 -13.18
CA SER A 167 -3.12 -2.34 -14.29
C SER A 167 -4.32 -1.50 -13.84
N LEU A 168 -4.90 -1.82 -12.68
CA LEU A 168 -5.99 -1.05 -12.06
C LEU A 168 -5.57 0.40 -11.79
N ALA A 169 -4.37 0.64 -11.25
CA ALA A 169 -3.87 1.98 -10.99
C ALA A 169 -3.80 2.81 -12.28
N ARG A 170 -3.35 2.23 -13.40
CA ARG A 170 -3.32 2.91 -14.70
C ARG A 170 -4.71 3.26 -15.22
N SER A 171 -5.65 2.32 -15.13
CA SER A 171 -7.02 2.53 -15.59
C SER A 171 -7.71 3.66 -14.82
N LEU A 172 -7.64 3.61 -13.49
CA LEU A 172 -8.23 4.64 -12.64
C LEU A 172 -7.55 6.02 -12.82
N ALA A 173 -6.24 6.05 -13.06
CA ALA A 173 -5.51 7.28 -13.34
C ALA A 173 -6.05 7.98 -14.60
N VAL A 174 -6.27 7.24 -15.69
CA VAL A 174 -6.82 7.77 -16.94
C VAL A 174 -8.25 8.29 -16.74
N GLU A 175 -9.09 7.56 -15.99
CA GLU A 175 -10.47 7.93 -15.77
C GLU A 175 -10.62 9.16 -14.84
N TRP A 176 -9.74 9.32 -13.83
CA TRP A 176 -9.96 10.24 -12.73
C TRP A 176 -9.09 11.49 -12.74
N ALA A 177 -8.03 11.53 -13.54
CA ALA A 177 -7.06 12.63 -13.58
C ALA A 177 -7.72 14.00 -13.83
N LYS A 178 -8.65 14.09 -14.79
CA LYS A 178 -9.37 15.34 -15.11
C LYS A 178 -10.24 15.86 -13.96
N ARG A 179 -10.50 15.03 -12.97
CA ARG A 179 -11.29 15.35 -11.78
C ARG A 179 -10.42 15.56 -10.54
N GLY A 180 -9.11 15.78 -10.71
CA GLY A 180 -8.18 16.14 -9.64
C GLY A 180 -7.71 14.98 -8.77
N VAL A 181 -7.98 13.72 -9.14
CA VAL A 181 -7.54 12.53 -8.41
C VAL A 181 -6.40 11.85 -9.16
N THR A 182 -5.25 11.71 -8.49
CA THR A 182 -4.13 10.90 -9.01
C THR A 182 -4.17 9.50 -8.41
N VAL A 183 -3.86 8.49 -9.24
CA VAL A 183 -3.78 7.10 -8.82
C VAL A 183 -2.45 6.52 -9.26
N ASN A 184 -1.63 6.10 -8.31
CA ASN A 184 -0.31 5.53 -8.55
C ASN A 184 -0.14 4.21 -7.80
N ALA A 185 0.92 3.50 -8.08
CA ALA A 185 1.32 2.32 -7.34
C ALA A 185 2.77 2.45 -6.83
N ILE A 186 3.07 1.77 -5.73
CA ILE A 186 4.44 1.50 -5.30
C ILE A 186 4.66 0.00 -5.41
N ALA A 187 5.77 -0.42 -6.01
CA ALA A 187 6.19 -1.81 -6.10
C ALA A 187 7.40 -2.04 -5.19
N PRO A 188 7.18 -2.52 -3.95
CA PRO A 188 8.26 -2.84 -3.05
C PRO A 188 9.08 -4.02 -3.55
N GLY A 189 10.40 -3.94 -3.33
CA GLY A 189 11.32 -5.06 -3.38
C GLY A 189 11.16 -6.01 -2.19
N VAL A 190 12.26 -6.64 -1.82
CA VAL A 190 12.28 -7.50 -0.64
C VAL A 190 12.59 -6.67 0.60
N PHE A 191 11.55 -6.37 1.38
CA PHE A 191 11.65 -5.72 2.68
C PHE A 191 11.55 -6.77 3.78
N ARG A 192 12.53 -6.78 4.70
CA ARG A 192 12.48 -7.70 5.83
C ARG A 192 11.46 -7.20 6.86
N THR A 193 10.50 -8.06 7.15
CA THR A 193 9.45 -7.83 8.18
C THR A 193 9.40 -9.04 9.11
N ALA A 194 8.73 -8.90 10.24
CA ALA A 194 8.50 -10.04 11.16
C ALA A 194 7.77 -11.22 10.47
N LEU A 195 6.96 -10.95 9.44
CA LEU A 195 6.19 -11.97 8.73
C LEU A 195 7.02 -12.82 7.75
N ASN A 196 8.19 -12.35 7.32
CA ASN A 196 9.01 -13.03 6.31
C ASN A 196 10.46 -13.30 6.77
N ALA A 197 10.80 -12.97 8.01
CA ALA A 197 12.14 -13.17 8.55
C ALA A 197 12.63 -14.60 8.39
N ASP A 198 11.81 -15.59 8.81
CA ASP A 198 12.16 -17.02 8.74
C ASP A 198 12.38 -17.51 7.31
N LEU A 199 11.78 -16.84 6.32
CA LEU A 199 11.96 -17.16 4.92
C LEU A 199 13.24 -16.56 4.33
N LEU A 200 13.65 -15.42 4.85
CA LEU A 200 14.76 -14.63 4.31
C LEU A 200 16.07 -14.92 5.05
N ASP A 201 16.00 -15.07 6.36
CA ASP A 201 17.19 -15.15 7.19
C ASP A 201 17.85 -16.54 7.05
N ASN A 202 19.10 -16.54 6.57
CA ASN A 202 19.94 -17.72 6.41
C ASN A 202 19.35 -18.87 5.55
N THR A 203 18.45 -18.55 4.63
CA THR A 203 17.85 -19.52 3.72
C THR A 203 18.44 -19.43 2.32
N PRO A 204 18.44 -20.52 1.51
CA PRO A 204 18.86 -20.46 0.11
C PRO A 204 18.06 -19.44 -0.69
N ARG A 205 16.76 -19.30 -0.41
CA ARG A 205 15.88 -18.31 -1.04
C ARG A 205 16.29 -16.89 -0.68
N GLY A 206 16.58 -16.62 0.57
CA GLY A 206 17.06 -15.33 1.02
C GLY A 206 18.38 -14.95 0.35
N GLN A 207 19.31 -15.90 0.24
CA GLN A 207 20.58 -15.71 -0.44
C GLN A 207 20.39 -15.39 -1.94
N GLU A 208 19.51 -16.13 -2.64
CA GLU A 208 19.19 -15.85 -4.04
C GLU A 208 18.60 -14.45 -4.24
N LEU A 209 17.66 -14.05 -3.37
CA LEU A 209 17.07 -12.72 -3.41
C LEU A 209 18.10 -11.62 -3.15
N LEU A 210 19.03 -11.84 -2.22
CA LEU A 210 20.13 -10.90 -1.95
C LEU A 210 21.08 -10.77 -3.14
N MET A 211 21.47 -11.89 -3.76
CA MET A 211 22.34 -11.87 -4.95
C MET A 211 21.73 -11.05 -6.09
N ARG A 212 20.40 -11.04 -6.21
CA ARG A 212 19.67 -10.28 -7.23
C ARG A 212 19.41 -8.82 -6.83
N THR A 213 19.75 -8.43 -5.62
CA THR A 213 19.54 -7.06 -5.13
C THR A 213 20.87 -6.29 -5.14
N PRO A 214 21.12 -5.37 -6.10
CA PRO A 214 22.42 -4.69 -6.24
C PRO A 214 22.90 -3.95 -4.99
N VAL A 215 21.97 -3.41 -4.18
CA VAL A 215 22.30 -2.75 -2.89
C VAL A 215 22.88 -3.74 -1.87
N GLY A 216 22.77 -5.07 -2.09
CA GLY A 216 23.40 -6.11 -1.27
C GLY A 216 22.74 -6.36 0.09
N ARG A 217 21.54 -5.84 0.30
CA ARG A 217 20.75 -6.05 1.52
C ARG A 217 19.25 -5.99 1.26
N PHE A 218 18.46 -6.51 2.17
CA PHE A 218 17.02 -6.28 2.17
C PHE A 218 16.68 -4.84 2.56
N GLY A 219 15.57 -4.33 2.03
CA GLY A 219 15.04 -3.02 2.40
C GLY A 219 14.57 -2.99 3.86
N LYS A 220 14.75 -1.85 4.51
CA LYS A 220 14.08 -1.52 5.77
C LYS A 220 12.75 -0.88 5.43
N THR A 221 11.69 -1.18 6.19
CA THR A 221 10.33 -0.68 5.88
C THR A 221 10.25 0.85 5.83
N GLU A 222 11.11 1.55 6.57
CA GLU A 222 11.20 3.02 6.57
C GLU A 222 11.64 3.60 5.23
N GLU A 223 12.39 2.83 4.43
CA GLU A 223 12.92 3.29 3.13
C GLU A 223 11.82 3.42 2.04
N ILE A 224 10.61 2.90 2.28
CA ILE A 224 9.47 3.07 1.38
C ILE A 224 8.69 4.36 1.65
N VAL A 225 8.86 4.96 2.85
CA VAL A 225 8.08 6.13 3.30
C VAL A 225 8.26 7.30 2.36
N GLY A 226 9.50 7.60 1.96
CA GLY A 226 9.78 8.72 1.05
C GLY A 226 9.03 8.63 -0.28
N ALA A 227 8.91 7.42 -0.84
CA ALA A 227 8.13 7.17 -2.05
C ALA A 227 6.64 7.44 -1.85
N ALA A 228 6.08 7.02 -0.71
CA ALA A 228 4.68 7.25 -0.38
C ALA A 228 4.39 8.74 -0.12
N VAL A 229 5.21 9.42 0.67
CA VAL A 229 5.09 10.86 0.92
C VAL A 229 5.16 11.64 -0.38
N TYR A 230 6.12 11.32 -1.27
CA TYR A 230 6.21 11.94 -2.59
C TYR A 230 4.89 11.79 -3.37
N LEU A 231 4.39 10.56 -3.56
CA LEU A 231 3.19 10.31 -4.35
C LEU A 231 1.90 10.88 -3.71
N CYS A 232 1.88 11.08 -2.41
CA CYS A 232 0.77 11.67 -1.66
C CYS A 232 0.81 13.20 -1.57
N SER A 233 1.93 13.82 -1.87
CA SER A 233 2.17 15.26 -1.72
C SER A 233 1.91 16.04 -3.03
N ASP A 234 2.02 17.36 -2.94
CA ASP A 234 1.91 18.25 -4.10
C ASP A 234 3.13 18.14 -5.03
N ALA A 235 4.27 17.59 -4.56
CA ALA A 235 5.44 17.28 -5.39
C ALA A 235 5.12 16.29 -6.53
N ALA A 236 4.09 15.44 -6.37
CA ALA A 236 3.63 14.50 -7.38
C ALA A 236 2.34 14.93 -8.10
N SER A 237 2.00 16.22 -8.08
CA SER A 237 0.73 16.72 -8.66
C SER A 237 0.54 16.41 -10.16
N PHE A 238 1.63 16.18 -10.90
CA PHE A 238 1.62 15.79 -12.31
C PHE A 238 1.98 14.32 -12.55
N VAL A 239 1.99 13.50 -11.48
CA VAL A 239 2.30 12.06 -11.55
C VAL A 239 1.03 11.26 -11.31
N THR A 240 0.56 10.54 -12.33
CA THR A 240 -0.59 9.62 -12.23
C THR A 240 -0.41 8.44 -13.17
N GLY A 241 -0.92 7.26 -12.79
CA GLY A 241 -0.76 6.01 -13.54
C GLY A 241 0.63 5.40 -13.46
N HIS A 242 1.52 5.97 -12.65
CA HIS A 242 2.90 5.50 -12.49
C HIS A 242 3.00 4.39 -11.45
N THR A 243 3.97 3.48 -11.66
CA THR A 243 4.38 2.51 -10.64
C THR A 243 5.82 2.79 -10.24
N LEU A 244 5.99 3.32 -9.03
CA LEU A 244 7.29 3.62 -8.47
C LEU A 244 7.88 2.37 -7.81
N VAL A 245 8.97 1.88 -8.38
CA VAL A 245 9.70 0.71 -7.86
C VAL A 245 10.65 1.16 -6.75
N VAL A 246 10.61 0.45 -5.61
CA VAL A 246 11.51 0.67 -4.46
C VAL A 246 12.07 -0.70 -4.06
N ASP A 247 13.19 -1.12 -4.67
CA ASP A 247 13.61 -2.53 -4.66
C ASP A 247 15.13 -2.75 -4.52
N GLY A 248 15.90 -1.71 -4.25
CA GLY A 248 17.36 -1.81 -4.18
C GLY A 248 18.03 -2.20 -5.49
N GLY A 249 17.35 -1.95 -6.63
CA GLY A 249 17.87 -2.23 -7.98
C GLY A 249 17.54 -3.63 -8.50
N PHE A 250 16.70 -4.41 -7.80
CA PHE A 250 16.37 -5.79 -8.17
C PHE A 250 15.86 -5.89 -9.62
N LEU A 251 14.91 -5.06 -10.02
CA LEU A 251 14.34 -5.08 -11.38
C LEU A 251 15.26 -4.48 -12.45
N ALA A 252 16.22 -3.65 -12.06
CA ALA A 252 17.17 -3.06 -12.98
C ALA A 252 18.34 -4.02 -13.28
N SER A 253 18.53 -5.05 -12.44
CA SER A 253 19.67 -5.96 -12.51
C SER A 253 19.42 -7.08 -13.51
N GLY A 254 20.43 -7.35 -14.35
CA GLY A 254 20.56 -8.60 -15.14
C GLY A 254 21.50 -9.58 -14.45
N VAL A 255 22.79 -9.26 -14.41
CA VAL A 255 23.84 -10.04 -13.74
C VAL A 255 24.61 -9.13 -12.81
N ASN A 256 24.79 -9.55 -11.56
CA ASN A 256 25.47 -8.75 -10.53
C ASN A 256 26.92 -9.19 -10.24
N GLN A 257 27.41 -10.17 -10.99
CA GLN A 257 28.80 -10.68 -10.87
C GLN A 257 29.43 -10.76 -12.25
#